data_6f6a4ecd7ce8ca586b1bef678565b5ce
#
_entry.id   6f6a4ecd7ce8ca586b1bef678565b5ce
#
_cell.length_a   1.000
_cell.length_b   1.000
_cell.length_c   1.000
_cell.angle_alpha   90.00
_cell.angle_beta   90.00
_cell.angle_gamma   90.00
#
_symmetry.space_group_name_H-M   'P 1'
#
loop_
_entity.id
_entity.type
_entity.pdbx_description
1 polymer ?
#
loop_
_entity_poly.entity_id
_entity_poly.type
_entity_poly.pdbx_seq_one_letter_code
_entity_poly.pdbx_strand_id
1 'polypeptide(L)'
;MVVQTKHRFSVKEYYRMAETGVLRPDARVELLNGEIIDMSPIGPFHGGVTNYLNQFFGTAARRRWIMSVQNPVRLDDHSEPQPDLMLLKPASDFYRKRHPQPEDVFLLIEVSDSTLEADQAEKIPAYGRAGVAEVWIVNLNDATIEVHREPHFTGYGSKTILRAGDTIAPLAFPDAAVDVAELLKK
;
A
#
# COMPACT_ATOMS: atom_id res chain seq x y z
N MET A 1 11.66 -38.00 -7.27
CA MET A 1 12.04 -36.64 -6.79
C MET A 1 10.92 -36.16 -5.89
N VAL A 2 11.17 -35.88 -4.61
CA VAL A 2 10.16 -35.31 -3.71
C VAL A 2 10.14 -33.80 -3.99
N VAL A 3 9.03 -33.30 -4.53
CA VAL A 3 8.82 -31.87 -4.71
C VAL A 3 8.44 -31.30 -3.34
N GLN A 4 9.32 -30.54 -2.72
CA GLN A 4 9.01 -29.79 -1.50
C GLN A 4 8.20 -28.55 -1.89
N THR A 5 6.95 -28.49 -1.45
CA THR A 5 6.11 -27.30 -1.58
C THR A 5 6.06 -26.56 -0.25
N LYS A 6 6.31 -25.25 -0.26
CA LYS A 6 6.08 -24.42 0.93
C LYS A 6 4.58 -24.32 1.23
N HIS A 7 4.20 -24.39 2.50
CA HIS A 7 2.84 -24.06 2.91
C HIS A 7 2.58 -22.58 2.68
N ARG A 8 1.40 -22.25 2.13
CA ARG A 8 0.94 -20.87 1.95
C ARG A 8 -0.23 -20.63 2.90
N PHE A 9 -0.04 -19.72 3.83
CA PHE A 9 -1.09 -19.36 4.77
C PHE A 9 -2.23 -18.61 4.07
N SER A 10 -3.44 -18.99 4.40
CA SER A 10 -4.61 -18.19 4.05
C SER A 10 -4.80 -17.06 5.06
N VAL A 11 -5.52 -16.01 4.68
CA VAL A 11 -5.88 -14.93 5.60
C VAL A 11 -6.71 -15.46 6.78
N LYS A 12 -7.53 -16.47 6.57
CA LYS A 12 -8.26 -17.13 7.67
C LYS A 12 -7.32 -17.78 8.70
N GLU A 13 -6.26 -18.45 8.24
CA GLU A 13 -5.24 -19.04 9.14
C GLU A 13 -4.42 -17.95 9.83
N TYR A 14 -4.06 -16.89 9.12
CA TYR A 14 -3.36 -15.72 9.67
C TYR A 14 -4.13 -15.09 10.84
N TYR A 15 -5.44 -14.83 10.66
CA TYR A 15 -6.27 -14.33 11.76
C TYR A 15 -6.40 -15.33 12.91
N ARG A 16 -6.52 -16.62 12.60
CA ARG A 16 -6.57 -17.64 13.64
C ARG A 16 -5.28 -17.71 14.46
N MET A 17 -4.11 -17.51 13.83
CA MET A 17 -2.85 -17.43 14.57
C MET A 17 -2.81 -16.25 15.54
N ALA A 18 -3.36 -15.10 15.14
CA ALA A 18 -3.50 -13.94 16.03
C ALA A 18 -4.47 -14.23 17.18
N GLU A 19 -5.64 -14.79 16.90
CA GLU A 19 -6.65 -15.15 17.91
C GLU A 19 -6.16 -16.18 18.93
N THR A 20 -5.33 -17.13 18.50
CA THR A 20 -4.79 -18.19 19.37
C THR A 20 -3.46 -17.84 20.03
N GLY A 21 -2.92 -16.64 19.77
CA GLY A 21 -1.67 -16.17 20.36
C GLY A 21 -0.40 -16.76 19.75
N VAL A 22 -0.50 -17.44 18.59
CA VAL A 22 0.68 -17.86 17.81
C VAL A 22 1.41 -16.63 17.27
N LEU A 23 0.66 -15.65 16.75
CA LEU A 23 1.18 -14.31 16.53
C LEU A 23 0.93 -13.48 17.80
N ARG A 24 1.95 -12.81 18.28
CA ARG A 24 1.83 -11.93 19.45
C ARG A 24 0.91 -10.75 19.14
N PRO A 25 0.14 -10.23 20.12
CA PRO A 25 -0.77 -9.09 19.90
C PRO A 25 -0.07 -7.81 19.44
N ASP A 26 1.24 -7.68 19.72
CA ASP A 26 2.09 -6.55 19.33
C ASP A 26 2.95 -6.86 18.09
N ALA A 27 2.76 -8.01 17.46
CA ALA A 27 3.49 -8.37 16.25
C ALA A 27 3.09 -7.44 15.10
N ARG A 28 4.10 -6.75 14.54
CA ARG A 28 3.93 -5.95 13.33
C ARG A 28 4.25 -6.81 12.12
N VAL A 29 3.26 -7.49 11.62
CA VAL A 29 3.37 -8.44 10.50
C VAL A 29 2.25 -8.19 9.50
N GLU A 30 2.50 -8.54 8.25
CA GLU A 30 1.50 -8.57 7.18
C GLU A 30 1.52 -9.94 6.48
N LEU A 31 0.44 -10.30 5.79
CA LEU A 31 0.36 -11.50 4.97
C LEU A 31 0.48 -11.13 3.50
N LEU A 32 1.47 -11.66 2.80
CA LEU A 32 1.67 -11.43 1.38
C LEU A 32 2.02 -12.74 0.68
N ASN A 33 1.29 -13.11 -0.38
CA ASN A 33 1.48 -14.35 -1.13
C ASN A 33 1.49 -15.62 -0.26
N GLY A 34 0.80 -15.61 0.90
CA GLY A 34 0.76 -16.71 1.86
C GLY A 34 1.98 -16.81 2.77
N GLU A 35 2.85 -15.81 2.77
CA GLU A 35 3.99 -15.67 3.69
C GLU A 35 3.70 -14.56 4.70
N ILE A 36 4.07 -14.79 5.97
CA ILE A 36 3.96 -13.79 7.04
C ILE A 36 5.27 -13.02 7.07
N ILE A 37 5.19 -11.71 6.87
CA ILE A 37 6.34 -10.83 6.71
C ILE A 37 6.40 -9.85 7.87
N ASP A 38 7.55 -9.72 8.52
CA ASP A 38 7.79 -8.72 9.56
C ASP A 38 7.87 -7.32 8.94
N MET A 39 7.16 -6.37 9.52
CA MET A 39 7.21 -4.97 9.10
C MET A 39 8.36 -4.24 9.79
N SER A 40 9.15 -3.50 9.02
CA SER A 40 10.24 -2.68 9.54
C SER A 40 9.74 -1.56 10.45
N PRO A 41 10.54 -1.12 11.44
CA PRO A 41 10.25 0.08 12.22
C PRO A 41 10.22 1.33 11.33
N ILE A 42 9.26 2.21 11.59
CA ILE A 42 9.09 3.46 10.85
C ILE A 42 10.10 4.50 11.34
N GLY A 43 10.95 4.98 10.44
CA GLY A 43 11.88 6.08 10.70
C GLY A 43 11.20 7.46 10.67
N PRO A 44 11.84 8.52 11.23
CA PRO A 44 11.22 9.85 11.31
C PRO A 44 10.88 10.45 9.93
N PHE A 45 11.71 10.25 8.91
CA PHE A 45 11.47 10.81 7.58
C PHE A 45 10.29 10.09 6.89
N HIS A 46 10.23 8.77 6.97
CA HIS A 46 9.09 7.99 6.50
C HIS A 46 7.78 8.46 7.17
N GLY A 47 7.79 8.56 8.52
CA GLY A 47 6.62 9.06 9.25
C GLY A 47 6.24 10.50 8.87
N GLY A 48 7.21 11.38 8.62
CA GLY A 48 6.99 12.75 8.17
C GLY A 48 6.30 12.81 6.80
N VAL A 49 6.77 12.03 5.84
CA VAL A 49 6.18 11.92 4.49
C VAL A 49 4.75 11.34 4.56
N THR A 50 4.55 10.29 5.36
CA THR A 50 3.22 9.72 5.60
C THR A 50 2.27 10.74 6.20
N ASN A 51 2.72 11.52 7.20
CA ASN A 51 1.92 12.59 7.81
C ASN A 51 1.57 13.72 6.83
N TYR A 52 2.54 14.13 5.99
CA TYR A 52 2.30 15.13 4.94
C TYR A 52 1.19 14.67 3.98
N LEU A 53 1.32 13.45 3.44
CA LEU A 53 0.33 12.89 2.52
C LEU A 53 -1.04 12.73 3.17
N ASN A 54 -1.09 12.27 4.42
CA ASN A 54 -2.34 12.14 5.18
C ASN A 54 -3.01 13.51 5.36
N GLN A 55 -2.27 14.55 5.73
CA GLN A 55 -2.81 15.89 5.87
C GLN A 55 -3.27 16.46 4.53
N PHE A 56 -2.44 16.33 3.48
CA PHE A 56 -2.74 16.84 2.14
C PHE A 56 -4.04 16.21 1.59
N PHE A 57 -4.07 14.89 1.49
CA PHE A 57 -5.24 14.19 0.95
C PHE A 57 -6.45 14.25 1.90
N GLY A 58 -6.24 14.28 3.22
CA GLY A 58 -7.31 14.47 4.20
C GLY A 58 -8.03 15.80 4.01
N THR A 59 -7.28 16.90 3.80
CA THR A 59 -7.83 18.22 3.54
C THR A 59 -8.53 18.30 2.18
N ALA A 60 -7.95 17.69 1.15
CA ALA A 60 -8.51 17.66 -0.20
C ALA A 60 -9.71 16.75 -0.37
N ALA A 61 -9.96 15.84 0.57
CA ALA A 61 -10.96 14.76 0.44
C ALA A 61 -12.38 15.28 0.19
N ARG A 62 -12.86 16.26 0.95
CA ARG A 62 -14.22 16.82 0.84
C ARG A 62 -15.29 15.73 0.68
N ARG A 63 -15.14 14.59 1.36
CA ARG A 63 -15.96 13.38 1.27
C ARG A 63 -15.91 12.63 -0.07
N ARG A 64 -14.97 12.93 -0.96
CA ARG A 64 -14.79 12.21 -2.24
C ARG A 64 -14.13 10.85 -2.06
N TRP A 65 -13.35 10.70 -0.99
CA TRP A 65 -12.70 9.46 -0.58
C TRP A 65 -12.57 9.36 0.93
N ILE A 66 -12.29 8.17 1.41
CA ILE A 66 -11.89 7.90 2.79
C ILE A 66 -10.37 7.72 2.80
N MET A 67 -9.69 8.46 3.69
CA MET A 67 -8.27 8.22 3.97
C MET A 67 -8.13 6.98 4.84
N SER A 68 -7.26 6.08 4.45
CA SER A 68 -6.84 4.93 5.24
C SER A 68 -5.34 4.94 5.40
N VAL A 69 -4.86 4.90 6.65
CA VAL A 69 -3.43 4.98 6.98
C VAL A 69 -3.05 3.72 7.73
N GLN A 70 -2.09 2.97 7.20
CA GLN A 70 -1.55 1.74 7.80
C GLN A 70 -2.63 0.73 8.22
N ASN A 71 -3.67 0.61 7.40
CA ASN A 71 -4.71 -0.41 7.55
C ASN A 71 -4.61 -1.44 6.43
N PRO A 72 -5.02 -2.70 6.70
CA PRO A 72 -4.96 -3.75 5.70
C PRO A 72 -5.86 -3.50 4.48
N VAL A 73 -5.43 -4.03 3.33
CA VAL A 73 -6.26 -4.24 2.13
C VAL A 73 -6.29 -5.72 1.78
N ARG A 74 -7.47 -6.29 1.62
CA ARG A 74 -7.65 -7.71 1.27
C ARG A 74 -7.53 -7.88 -0.24
N LEU A 75 -6.36 -8.36 -0.71
CA LEU A 75 -6.13 -8.58 -2.13
C LEU A 75 -6.75 -9.89 -2.63
N ASP A 76 -6.53 -10.97 -1.87
CA ASP A 76 -7.04 -12.32 -2.15
C ASP A 76 -7.05 -13.17 -0.87
N ASP A 77 -7.20 -14.50 -0.99
CA ASP A 77 -7.23 -15.41 0.15
C ASP A 77 -5.86 -15.64 0.81
N HIS A 78 -4.78 -15.17 0.19
CA HIS A 78 -3.40 -15.37 0.66
C HIS A 78 -2.62 -14.06 0.83
N SER A 79 -3.28 -12.90 0.62
CA SER A 79 -2.60 -11.60 0.66
C SER A 79 -3.49 -10.54 1.28
N GLU A 80 -3.01 -9.97 2.39
CA GLU A 80 -3.64 -8.87 3.11
C GLU A 80 -2.54 -7.93 3.65
N PRO A 81 -1.84 -7.20 2.75
CA PRO A 81 -0.80 -6.25 3.13
C PRO A 81 -1.37 -5.00 3.80
N GLN A 82 -0.50 -4.26 4.50
CA GLN A 82 -0.82 -2.99 5.18
C GLN A 82 -0.05 -1.83 4.54
N PRO A 83 -0.56 -1.24 3.46
CA PRO A 83 0.09 -0.10 2.83
C PRO A 83 0.09 1.14 3.73
N ASP A 84 1.06 2.05 3.53
CA ASP A 84 1.17 3.25 4.34
C ASP A 84 -0.06 4.15 4.21
N LEU A 85 -0.59 4.34 2.99
CA LEU A 85 -1.82 5.13 2.77
C LEU A 85 -2.65 4.55 1.63
N MET A 86 -3.97 4.73 1.75
CA MET A 86 -4.91 4.48 0.65
C MET A 86 -5.96 5.60 0.57
N LEU A 87 -6.36 5.93 -0.65
CA LEU A 87 -7.58 6.68 -0.94
C LEU A 87 -8.66 5.66 -1.32
N LEU A 88 -9.65 5.50 -0.45
CA LEU A 88 -10.71 4.50 -0.61
C LEU A 88 -12.02 5.12 -1.10
N LYS A 89 -12.82 4.36 -1.81
CA LYS A 89 -14.19 4.73 -2.15
C LYS A 89 -15.00 5.04 -0.90
N PRO A 90 -15.89 6.06 -0.92
CA PRO A 90 -16.77 6.31 0.20
C PRO A 90 -17.66 5.10 0.51
N ALA A 91 -17.69 4.69 1.77
CA ALA A 91 -18.53 3.64 2.29
C ALA A 91 -19.24 4.15 3.55
N SER A 92 -20.54 3.91 3.67
CA SER A 92 -21.37 4.41 4.78
C SER A 92 -20.97 3.84 6.14
N ASP A 93 -20.42 2.63 6.15
CA ASP A 93 -19.92 1.95 7.35
C ASP A 93 -18.42 2.18 7.60
N PHE A 94 -17.73 2.94 6.75
CA PHE A 94 -16.29 3.21 6.85
C PHE A 94 -15.46 1.92 6.92
N TYR A 95 -15.84 0.87 6.20
CA TYR A 95 -15.18 -0.45 6.19
C TYR A 95 -15.09 -1.15 7.56
N ARG A 96 -16.06 -0.88 8.47
CA ARG A 96 -16.09 -1.50 9.82
C ARG A 96 -16.42 -2.99 9.81
N LYS A 97 -17.00 -3.51 8.73
CA LYS A 97 -17.45 -4.90 8.62
C LYS A 97 -16.50 -5.79 7.83
N ARG A 98 -15.64 -5.21 7.04
CA ARG A 98 -14.62 -5.89 6.23
C ARG A 98 -13.46 -4.94 5.94
N HIS A 99 -12.29 -5.48 5.62
CA HIS A 99 -11.23 -4.69 5.02
C HIS A 99 -11.59 -4.28 3.59
N PRO A 100 -11.08 -3.14 3.08
CA PRO A 100 -11.23 -2.77 1.68
C PRO A 100 -10.62 -3.84 0.78
N GLN A 101 -11.15 -3.94 -0.43
CA GLN A 101 -10.69 -4.82 -1.50
C GLN A 101 -10.14 -3.97 -2.65
N PRO A 102 -9.44 -4.54 -3.65
CA PRO A 102 -8.82 -3.78 -4.73
C PRO A 102 -9.76 -2.81 -5.45
N GLU A 103 -11.01 -3.22 -5.67
CA GLU A 103 -12.04 -2.40 -6.30
C GLU A 103 -12.50 -1.20 -5.44
N ASP A 104 -12.21 -1.20 -4.15
CA ASP A 104 -12.50 -0.08 -3.25
C ASP A 104 -11.38 0.98 -3.26
N VAL A 105 -10.23 0.69 -3.87
CA VAL A 105 -9.02 1.53 -3.81
C VAL A 105 -8.94 2.42 -5.04
N PHE A 106 -8.90 3.74 -4.85
CA PHE A 106 -8.57 4.70 -5.90
C PHE A 106 -7.07 4.86 -6.09
N LEU A 107 -6.33 4.87 -5.00
CA LEU A 107 -4.87 5.01 -4.96
C LEU A 107 -4.33 4.29 -3.73
N LEU A 108 -3.24 3.56 -3.90
CA LEU A 108 -2.45 2.97 -2.84
C LEU A 108 -1.05 3.60 -2.86
N ILE A 109 -0.50 3.95 -1.69
CA ILE A 109 0.82 4.55 -1.55
C ILE A 109 1.65 3.76 -0.55
N GLU A 110 2.82 3.34 -0.98
CA GLU A 110 3.91 2.84 -0.13
C GLU A 110 4.99 3.91 -0.01
N VAL A 111 5.47 4.15 1.20
CA VAL A 111 6.61 5.03 1.47
C VAL A 111 7.80 4.13 1.76
N SER A 112 8.75 4.04 0.84
CA SER A 112 9.82 3.05 0.88
C SER A 112 11.16 3.71 1.22
N ASP A 113 11.81 3.16 2.24
CA ASP A 113 13.17 3.47 2.65
C ASP A 113 14.02 2.19 2.53
N SER A 114 14.18 1.43 3.60
CA SER A 114 14.89 0.14 3.61
C SER A 114 14.11 -1.01 2.95
N THR A 115 12.82 -0.84 2.68
CA THR A 115 11.91 -1.86 2.12
C THR A 115 11.77 -1.78 0.60
N LEU A 116 12.36 -0.79 -0.08
CA LEU A 116 12.13 -0.50 -1.49
C LEU A 116 12.23 -1.72 -2.40
N GLU A 117 13.28 -2.55 -2.22
CA GLU A 117 13.51 -3.73 -3.06
C GLU A 117 12.38 -4.75 -2.89
N ALA A 118 11.93 -4.99 -1.64
CA ALA A 118 10.82 -5.90 -1.34
C ALA A 118 9.48 -5.34 -1.86
N ASP A 119 9.23 -4.04 -1.68
CA ASP A 119 8.01 -3.39 -2.18
C ASP A 119 7.91 -3.52 -3.71
N GLN A 120 9.01 -3.26 -4.42
CA GLN A 120 9.07 -3.40 -5.88
C GLN A 120 8.97 -4.86 -6.36
N ALA A 121 9.63 -5.81 -5.67
CA ALA A 121 9.70 -7.18 -6.13
C ALA A 121 8.46 -8.00 -5.78
N GLU A 122 7.78 -7.69 -4.67
CA GLU A 122 6.71 -8.52 -4.14
C GLU A 122 5.37 -7.80 -4.07
N LYS A 123 5.30 -6.59 -3.49
CA LYS A 123 4.04 -5.87 -3.32
C LYS A 123 3.49 -5.34 -4.65
N ILE A 124 4.31 -4.71 -5.48
CA ILE A 124 3.86 -4.17 -6.77
C ILE A 124 3.24 -5.25 -7.66
N PRO A 125 3.87 -6.44 -7.86
CA PRO A 125 3.22 -7.52 -8.59
C PRO A 125 1.92 -8.02 -7.94
N ALA A 126 1.86 -8.07 -6.60
CA ALA A 126 0.65 -8.50 -5.89
C ALA A 126 -0.51 -7.51 -6.09
N TYR A 127 -0.26 -6.20 -5.95
CA TYR A 127 -1.26 -5.15 -6.20
C TYR A 127 -1.76 -5.16 -7.65
N GLY A 128 -0.85 -5.31 -8.61
CA GLY A 128 -1.21 -5.37 -10.03
C GLY A 128 -2.07 -6.59 -10.36
N ARG A 129 -1.68 -7.79 -9.88
CA ARG A 129 -2.49 -9.02 -10.05
C ARG A 129 -3.87 -8.90 -9.43
N ALA A 130 -3.99 -8.23 -8.30
CA ALA A 130 -5.25 -8.00 -7.63
C ALA A 130 -6.12 -6.92 -8.31
N GLY A 131 -5.57 -6.14 -9.25
CA GLY A 131 -6.30 -5.13 -10.00
C GLY A 131 -6.39 -3.75 -9.31
N VAL A 132 -5.47 -3.44 -8.38
CA VAL A 132 -5.37 -2.08 -7.82
C VAL A 132 -5.01 -1.11 -8.94
N ALA A 133 -5.88 -0.13 -9.22
CA ALA A 133 -5.80 0.69 -10.42
C ALA A 133 -4.55 1.57 -10.50
N GLU A 134 -4.08 2.08 -9.35
CA GLU A 134 -2.92 2.97 -9.26
C GLU A 134 -2.17 2.75 -7.95
N VAL A 135 -0.84 2.62 -8.05
CA VAL A 135 0.06 2.53 -6.89
C VAL A 135 1.21 3.52 -7.05
N TRP A 136 1.52 4.23 -5.98
CA TRP A 136 2.72 5.05 -5.89
C TRP A 136 3.71 4.42 -4.91
N ILE A 137 4.99 4.33 -5.30
CA ILE A 137 6.10 4.10 -4.37
C ILE A 137 6.81 5.44 -4.18
N VAL A 138 6.76 5.97 -2.98
CA VAL A 138 7.52 7.15 -2.57
C VAL A 138 8.89 6.68 -2.09
N ASN A 139 9.88 6.70 -3.00
CA ASN A 139 11.24 6.25 -2.74
C ASN A 139 12.04 7.35 -2.03
N LEU A 140 12.27 7.16 -0.74
CA LEU A 140 12.96 8.13 0.11
C LEU A 140 14.48 8.17 -0.14
N ASN A 141 15.06 7.09 -0.65
CA ASN A 141 16.50 7.00 -0.92
C ASN A 141 16.89 7.89 -2.11
N ASP A 142 16.15 7.78 -3.20
CA ASP A 142 16.41 8.48 -4.45
C ASP A 142 15.63 9.78 -4.60
N ALA A 143 14.79 10.12 -3.62
CA ALA A 143 13.87 11.26 -3.65
C ALA A 143 13.01 11.29 -4.94
N THR A 144 12.33 10.16 -5.22
CA THR A 144 11.48 9.98 -6.40
C THR A 144 10.12 9.39 -6.02
N ILE A 145 9.15 9.53 -6.93
CA ILE A 145 7.88 8.81 -6.85
C ILE A 145 7.77 7.92 -8.08
N GLU A 146 7.62 6.61 -7.86
CA GLU A 146 7.28 5.67 -8.91
C GLU A 146 5.77 5.53 -8.99
N VAL A 147 5.20 5.80 -10.15
CA VAL A 147 3.76 5.72 -10.42
C VAL A 147 3.50 4.50 -11.28
N HIS A 148 2.75 3.55 -10.74
CA HIS A 148 2.38 2.31 -11.41
C HIS A 148 0.88 2.35 -11.77
N ARG A 149 0.57 2.11 -13.05
CA ARG A 149 -0.80 2.11 -13.62
C ARG A 149 -0.97 0.95 -14.60
N GLU A 150 -2.20 0.73 -15.05
CA GLU A 150 -2.55 -0.36 -15.97
C GLU A 150 -2.25 -1.74 -15.36
N PRO A 151 -3.00 -2.12 -14.28
CA PRO A 151 -2.78 -3.39 -13.60
C PRO A 151 -3.02 -4.57 -14.54
N HIS A 152 -2.15 -5.58 -14.45
CA HIS A 152 -2.28 -6.82 -15.19
C HIS A 152 -1.69 -8.01 -14.41
N PHE A 153 -1.79 -9.21 -14.97
CA PHE A 153 -1.46 -10.47 -14.30
C PHE A 153 -0.03 -10.52 -13.70
N THR A 154 0.96 -9.84 -14.26
CA THR A 154 2.33 -9.84 -13.75
C THR A 154 2.74 -8.55 -13.05
N GLY A 155 1.82 -7.61 -12.84
CA GLY A 155 2.09 -6.32 -12.20
C GLY A 155 1.40 -5.15 -12.88
N TYR A 156 2.16 -4.22 -13.42
CA TYR A 156 1.65 -3.01 -14.07
C TYR A 156 2.24 -2.80 -15.45
N GLY A 157 1.42 -2.38 -16.41
CA GLY A 157 1.83 -2.09 -17.79
C GLY A 157 2.54 -0.75 -17.95
N SER A 158 2.33 0.18 -17.02
CA SER A 158 2.91 1.51 -17.04
C SER A 158 3.64 1.81 -15.73
N LYS A 159 4.88 2.30 -15.85
CA LYS A 159 5.69 2.83 -14.74
C LYS A 159 6.27 4.18 -15.15
N THR A 160 6.01 5.22 -14.37
CA THR A 160 6.61 6.56 -14.52
C THR A 160 7.38 6.92 -13.27
N ILE A 161 8.55 7.53 -13.41
CA ILE A 161 9.35 8.01 -12.29
C ILE A 161 9.35 9.54 -12.30
N LEU A 162 8.92 10.13 -11.19
CA LEU A 162 8.84 11.57 -10.99
C LEU A 162 9.90 12.05 -9.99
N ARG A 163 10.35 13.30 -10.17
CA ARG A 163 11.42 13.93 -9.39
C ARG A 163 11.04 15.35 -8.97
N ALA A 164 11.89 15.98 -8.19
CA ALA A 164 11.74 17.40 -7.84
C ALA A 164 11.54 18.25 -9.10
N GLY A 165 10.50 19.07 -9.09
CA GLY A 165 10.03 19.86 -10.23
C GLY A 165 8.82 19.27 -10.94
N ASP A 166 8.50 18.00 -10.69
CA ASP A 166 7.28 17.36 -11.18
C ASP A 166 6.13 17.50 -10.18
N THR A 167 4.91 17.35 -10.68
CA THR A 167 3.70 17.21 -9.87
C THR A 167 2.97 15.93 -10.22
N ILE A 168 2.25 15.34 -9.27
CA ILE A 168 1.46 14.13 -9.47
C ILE A 168 0.09 14.26 -8.82
N ALA A 169 -0.95 13.86 -9.54
CA ALA A 169 -2.29 13.70 -9.00
C ALA A 169 -2.78 12.25 -9.15
N PRO A 170 -3.62 11.76 -8.24
CA PRO A 170 -4.30 10.49 -8.41
C PRO A 170 -5.08 10.46 -9.71
N LEU A 171 -5.07 9.34 -10.41
CA LEU A 171 -5.83 9.16 -11.66
C LEU A 171 -7.32 9.53 -11.48
N ALA A 172 -7.90 9.15 -10.34
CA ALA A 172 -9.29 9.42 -10.02
C ALA A 172 -9.56 10.90 -9.64
N PHE A 173 -8.53 11.69 -9.27
CA PHE A 173 -8.66 13.06 -8.74
C PHE A 173 -7.57 13.99 -9.28
N PRO A 174 -7.66 14.40 -10.56
CA PRO A 174 -6.63 15.23 -11.20
C PRO A 174 -6.44 16.62 -10.55
N ASP A 175 -7.41 17.06 -9.76
CA ASP A 175 -7.37 18.33 -9.01
C ASP A 175 -6.63 18.24 -7.67
N ALA A 176 -6.23 17.04 -7.23
CA ALA A 176 -5.49 16.82 -5.99
C ALA A 176 -3.99 16.55 -6.26
N ALA A 177 -3.33 17.52 -6.90
CA ALA A 177 -1.93 17.41 -7.30
C ALA A 177 -0.96 17.68 -6.14
N VAL A 178 0.01 16.77 -5.96
CA VAL A 178 1.11 16.86 -4.99
C VAL A 178 2.36 17.34 -5.71
N ASP A 179 3.08 18.29 -5.13
CA ASP A 179 4.41 18.70 -5.57
C ASP A 179 5.46 17.73 -5.01
N VAL A 180 6.27 17.14 -5.91
CA VAL A 180 7.26 16.11 -5.54
C VAL A 180 8.38 16.71 -4.69
N ALA A 181 8.81 17.95 -4.99
CA ALA A 181 9.88 18.62 -4.24
C ALA A 181 9.43 18.95 -2.80
N GLU A 182 8.18 19.40 -2.65
CA GLU A 182 7.60 19.71 -1.33
C GLU A 182 7.44 18.44 -0.48
N LEU A 183 6.91 17.34 -1.08
CA LEU A 183 6.71 16.06 -0.40
C LEU A 183 8.02 15.47 0.11
N LEU A 184 9.10 15.54 -0.69
CA LEU A 184 10.37 14.87 -0.42
C LEU A 184 11.44 15.79 0.16
N LYS A 185 11.04 16.99 0.61
CA LYS A 185 11.91 17.95 1.27
C LYS A 185 12.42 17.39 2.61
N LYS A 186 13.74 17.28 2.73
CA LYS A 186 14.43 16.87 3.98
C LYS A 186 14.59 18.02 4.95
#